data_1361c0b9005094439a771233fa805971
#
_entry.id   1361c0b9005094439a771233fa805971
#
_cell.length_a   1.000
_cell.length_b   1.000
_cell.length_c   1.000
_cell.angle_alpha   90.00
_cell.angle_beta   90.00
_cell.angle_gamma   90.00
#
_symmetry.space_group_name_H-M   'P 1'
#
loop_
_entity.id
_entity.type
_entity.pdbx_description
1 polymer ?
#
loop_
_entity_poly.entity_id
_entity_poly.type
_entity_poly.pdbx_seq_one_letter_code
_entity_poly.pdbx_strand_id
1 'polypeptide(L)'
;AVVQACAPFNVPVTLKMRTGWCQQHKNAVALARRFEGVGIQMLTVHGRTREQGYKGFAEYDTIAAVKAAVRVPVVANGDITTPEKARDVLAATGADALMIGRAAQGRPWIFREVGHFLATGEHLAPPLVAEVRRLLLDHLHDHYSLYGEQTGVRSARKHIAWYLRALPGGEALRQQINTTEDCATQWQAVADYLDALGQQMDRLPPATGVDANSQEQEGMAA
;
A
#
# COMPACT_ATOMS: atom_id res chain seq x y z
N ALA A 1 5.08 -28.70 4.35
CA ALA A 1 4.36 -28.58 5.63
C ALA A 1 3.09 -27.69 5.48
N VAL A 2 3.21 -26.36 5.18
CA VAL A 2 2.03 -25.45 5.13
C VAL A 2 0.99 -25.89 4.09
N VAL A 3 1.40 -26.18 2.86
CA VAL A 3 0.49 -26.66 1.80
C VAL A 3 -0.25 -27.94 2.24
N GLN A 4 0.45 -28.88 2.84
CA GLN A 4 -0.16 -30.12 3.35
C GLN A 4 -1.13 -29.86 4.51
N ALA A 5 -0.82 -28.93 5.41
CA ALA A 5 -1.69 -28.58 6.52
C ALA A 5 -2.98 -27.87 6.06
N CYS A 6 -2.91 -27.05 5.00
CA CYS A 6 -4.04 -26.32 4.46
C CYS A 6 -4.93 -27.16 3.52
N ALA A 7 -4.38 -28.21 2.90
CA ALA A 7 -5.08 -29.03 1.92
C ALA A 7 -6.42 -29.63 2.40
N PRO A 8 -6.55 -30.16 3.65
CA PRO A 8 -7.82 -30.71 4.13
C PRO A 8 -8.93 -29.67 4.26
N PHE A 9 -8.56 -28.39 4.37
CA PHE A 9 -9.50 -27.27 4.54
C PHE A 9 -9.78 -26.52 3.23
N ASN A 10 -9.20 -27.00 2.12
CA ASN A 10 -9.29 -26.32 0.80
C ASN A 10 -8.89 -24.84 0.83
N VAL A 11 -7.92 -24.49 1.69
CA VAL A 11 -7.39 -23.12 1.81
C VAL A 11 -6.18 -22.95 0.89
N PRO A 12 -6.20 -22.02 -0.07
CA PRO A 12 -5.07 -21.79 -0.96
C PRO A 12 -3.86 -21.24 -0.21
N VAL A 13 -2.67 -21.76 -0.52
CA VAL A 13 -1.42 -21.26 0.03
C VAL A 13 -0.73 -20.38 -1.01
N THR A 14 -0.48 -19.15 -0.65
CA THR A 14 0.24 -18.17 -1.47
C THR A 14 1.56 -17.79 -0.85
N LEU A 15 2.51 -17.33 -1.65
CA LEU A 15 3.84 -16.96 -1.16
C LEU A 15 4.24 -15.57 -1.66
N LYS A 16 4.75 -14.75 -0.73
CA LYS A 16 5.38 -13.46 -1.07
C LYS A 16 6.89 -13.57 -0.88
N MET A 17 7.66 -13.12 -1.88
CA MET A 17 9.12 -13.14 -1.86
C MET A 17 9.74 -11.89 -2.48
N ARG A 18 11.06 -11.75 -2.32
CA ARG A 18 11.90 -10.76 -3.01
C ARG A 18 12.66 -11.43 -4.15
N THR A 19 13.34 -10.62 -4.99
CA THR A 19 14.10 -11.11 -6.16
C THR A 19 15.30 -11.99 -5.78
N GLY A 20 15.82 -11.82 -4.58
CA GLY A 20 16.94 -12.57 -4.02
C GLY A 20 17.51 -11.90 -2.80
N TRP A 21 18.69 -12.35 -2.36
CA TRP A 21 19.39 -11.75 -1.22
C TRP A 21 20.03 -10.41 -1.60
N CYS A 22 20.86 -10.41 -2.64
CA CYS A 22 21.53 -9.22 -3.21
C CYS A 22 21.50 -9.28 -4.74
N GLN A 23 22.05 -8.28 -5.41
CA GLN A 23 22.04 -8.22 -6.89
C GLN A 23 22.76 -9.40 -7.55
N GLN A 24 23.84 -9.89 -6.94
CA GLN A 24 24.63 -11.03 -7.42
C GLN A 24 23.97 -12.38 -7.14
N HIS A 25 23.03 -12.42 -6.19
CA HIS A 25 22.36 -13.66 -5.75
C HIS A 25 20.84 -13.51 -5.86
N LYS A 26 20.35 -13.27 -7.08
CA LYS A 26 18.94 -13.34 -7.41
C LYS A 26 18.54 -14.78 -7.71
N ASN A 27 17.59 -15.30 -6.97
CA ASN A 27 17.15 -16.69 -7.06
C ASN A 27 15.63 -16.86 -7.19
N ALA A 28 14.89 -15.77 -7.38
CA ALA A 28 13.43 -15.79 -7.40
C ALA A 28 12.87 -16.76 -8.45
N VAL A 29 13.44 -16.84 -9.64
CA VAL A 29 12.98 -17.73 -10.72
C VAL A 29 13.11 -19.20 -10.34
N ALA A 30 14.26 -19.60 -9.78
CA ALA A 30 14.47 -20.98 -9.35
C ALA A 30 13.54 -21.37 -8.19
N LEU A 31 13.35 -20.46 -7.23
CA LEU A 31 12.45 -20.63 -6.11
C LEU A 31 10.98 -20.70 -6.56
N ALA A 32 10.57 -19.86 -7.52
CA ALA A 32 9.21 -19.85 -8.06
C ALA A 32 8.81 -21.20 -8.62
N ARG A 33 9.65 -21.81 -9.48
CA ARG A 33 9.43 -23.14 -10.03
C ARG A 33 9.32 -24.20 -8.92
N ARG A 34 10.19 -24.13 -7.92
CA ARG A 34 10.17 -25.06 -6.81
C ARG A 34 8.91 -24.93 -5.97
N PHE A 35 8.47 -23.70 -5.70
CA PHE A 35 7.28 -23.44 -4.91
C PHE A 35 6.00 -23.82 -5.66
N GLU A 36 5.90 -23.57 -6.95
CA GLU A 36 4.83 -24.12 -7.77
C GLU A 36 4.77 -25.66 -7.69
N GLY A 37 5.93 -26.32 -7.83
CA GLY A 37 6.01 -27.79 -7.76
C GLY A 37 5.61 -28.40 -6.40
N VAL A 38 5.64 -27.63 -5.32
CA VAL A 38 5.19 -28.10 -3.98
C VAL A 38 3.77 -27.64 -3.65
N GLY A 39 3.04 -27.02 -4.60
CA GLY A 39 1.63 -26.67 -4.48
C GLY A 39 1.32 -25.26 -4.00
N ILE A 40 2.24 -24.30 -4.10
CA ILE A 40 1.93 -22.88 -3.95
C ILE A 40 1.04 -22.45 -5.12
N GLN A 41 -0.04 -21.74 -4.84
CA GLN A 41 -1.08 -21.42 -5.82
C GLN A 41 -1.03 -19.99 -6.35
N MET A 42 -0.25 -19.10 -5.76
CA MET A 42 0.01 -17.74 -6.22
C MET A 42 1.34 -17.24 -5.65
N LEU A 43 2.08 -16.49 -6.47
CA LEU A 43 3.36 -15.87 -6.08
C LEU A 43 3.26 -14.36 -6.13
N THR A 44 3.68 -13.68 -5.07
CA THR A 44 3.90 -12.22 -5.08
C THR A 44 5.40 -11.94 -5.05
N VAL A 45 5.89 -11.17 -6.01
CA VAL A 45 7.32 -10.86 -6.11
C VAL A 45 7.54 -9.36 -5.95
N HIS A 46 8.32 -8.99 -4.92
CA HIS A 46 8.78 -7.61 -4.74
C HIS A 46 10.04 -7.38 -5.56
N GLY A 47 10.05 -6.38 -6.44
CA GLY A 47 11.15 -6.03 -7.35
C GLY A 47 12.41 -5.48 -6.69
N ARG A 48 12.69 -5.86 -5.45
CA ARG A 48 13.92 -5.52 -4.71
C ARG A 48 14.51 -6.75 -4.05
N THR A 49 15.85 -6.74 -3.89
CA THR A 49 16.55 -7.76 -3.09
C THR A 49 16.35 -7.51 -1.58
N ARG A 50 16.74 -8.51 -0.76
CA ARG A 50 16.67 -8.37 0.70
C ARG A 50 17.61 -7.28 1.21
N GLU A 51 18.80 -7.18 0.63
CA GLU A 51 19.83 -6.19 0.98
C GLU A 51 19.41 -4.76 0.63
N GLN A 52 18.74 -4.55 -0.50
CA GLN A 52 18.22 -3.24 -0.88
C GLN A 52 17.21 -2.68 0.14
N GLY A 53 16.46 -3.54 0.84
CA GLY A 53 15.40 -3.08 1.74
C GLY A 53 14.35 -2.29 0.96
N TYR A 54 14.38 -0.97 1.11
CA TYR A 54 13.56 -0.02 0.35
C TYR A 54 14.40 0.98 -0.46
N LYS A 55 15.72 0.87 -0.45
CA LYS A 55 16.63 1.79 -1.17
C LYS A 55 16.55 1.57 -2.67
N GLY A 56 16.81 2.65 -3.43
CA GLY A 56 16.77 2.64 -4.88
C GLY A 56 15.37 2.35 -5.45
N PHE A 57 15.30 1.81 -6.67
CA PHE A 57 14.05 1.51 -7.37
C PHE A 57 13.79 0.02 -7.43
N ALA A 58 12.50 -0.37 -7.44
CA ALA A 58 12.10 -1.73 -7.75
C ALA A 58 12.37 -2.02 -9.24
N GLU A 59 12.93 -3.18 -9.54
CA GLU A 59 13.12 -3.67 -10.90
C GLU A 59 12.02 -4.69 -11.25
N TYR A 60 11.70 -4.80 -12.53
CA TYR A 60 10.58 -5.60 -12.98
C TYR A 60 11.02 -6.79 -13.85
N ASP A 61 12.26 -6.83 -14.31
CA ASP A 61 12.80 -7.89 -15.17
C ASP A 61 12.75 -9.26 -14.49
N THR A 62 13.12 -9.33 -13.21
CA THR A 62 13.02 -10.57 -12.44
C THR A 62 11.56 -11.00 -12.25
N ILE A 63 10.61 -10.06 -12.12
CA ILE A 63 9.19 -10.37 -12.03
C ILE A 63 8.69 -10.97 -13.37
N ALA A 64 9.05 -10.36 -14.50
CA ALA A 64 8.76 -10.89 -15.83
C ALA A 64 9.34 -12.29 -16.02
N ALA A 65 10.61 -12.51 -15.61
CA ALA A 65 11.25 -13.81 -15.68
C ALA A 65 10.56 -14.88 -14.80
N VAL A 66 10.06 -14.49 -13.61
CA VAL A 66 9.26 -15.38 -12.76
C VAL A 66 7.94 -15.71 -13.46
N LYS A 67 7.22 -14.71 -13.99
CA LYS A 67 5.97 -14.93 -14.72
C LYS A 67 6.12 -15.88 -15.91
N ALA A 68 7.18 -15.73 -16.67
CA ALA A 68 7.51 -16.62 -17.78
C ALA A 68 7.88 -18.05 -17.34
N ALA A 69 8.27 -18.24 -16.09
CA ALA A 69 8.80 -19.51 -15.58
C ALA A 69 7.76 -20.39 -14.88
N VAL A 70 6.59 -19.85 -14.52
CA VAL A 70 5.52 -20.55 -13.75
C VAL A 70 4.17 -20.36 -14.44
N ARG A 71 3.21 -21.24 -14.06
CA ARG A 71 1.82 -21.19 -14.54
C ARG A 71 0.86 -20.57 -13.51
N VAL A 72 1.23 -20.63 -12.23
CA VAL A 72 0.44 -20.02 -11.16
C VAL A 72 0.40 -18.49 -11.33
N PRO A 73 -0.66 -17.83 -10.87
CA PRO A 73 -0.73 -16.38 -10.90
C PRO A 73 0.47 -15.72 -10.21
N VAL A 74 0.99 -14.67 -10.86
CA VAL A 74 2.08 -13.84 -10.34
C VAL A 74 1.59 -12.43 -10.10
N VAL A 75 1.82 -11.92 -8.88
CA VAL A 75 1.48 -10.57 -8.45
C VAL A 75 2.76 -9.73 -8.41
N ALA A 76 2.81 -8.65 -9.20
CA ALA A 76 3.93 -7.71 -9.20
C ALA A 76 3.80 -6.71 -8.03
N ASN A 77 4.90 -6.51 -7.31
CA ASN A 77 4.97 -5.58 -6.18
C ASN A 77 6.24 -4.72 -6.25
N GLY A 78 6.12 -3.45 -5.93
CA GLY A 78 7.20 -2.48 -5.80
C GLY A 78 6.94 -1.18 -6.56
N ASP A 79 7.03 -0.05 -5.89
CA ASP A 79 6.99 1.33 -6.42
C ASP A 79 5.80 1.64 -7.36
N ILE A 80 4.65 1.02 -7.11
CA ILE A 80 3.42 1.27 -7.86
C ILE A 80 2.68 2.40 -7.12
N THR A 81 2.80 3.63 -7.65
CA THR A 81 2.33 4.85 -6.98
C THR A 81 1.25 5.59 -7.76
N THR A 82 1.10 5.28 -9.07
CA THR A 82 0.10 5.92 -9.95
C THR A 82 -0.59 4.87 -10.84
N PRO A 83 -1.76 5.22 -11.41
CA PRO A 83 -2.44 4.35 -12.39
C PRO A 83 -1.58 4.03 -13.61
N GLU A 84 -0.82 5.00 -14.14
CA GLU A 84 0.09 4.78 -15.27
C GLU A 84 1.19 3.79 -14.92
N LYS A 85 1.80 3.97 -13.72
CA LYS A 85 2.82 3.03 -13.24
C LYS A 85 2.26 1.63 -13.10
N ALA A 86 1.02 1.49 -12.65
CA ALA A 86 0.32 0.20 -12.56
C ALA A 86 0.20 -0.46 -13.95
N ARG A 87 -0.27 0.29 -14.97
CA ARG A 87 -0.34 -0.18 -16.37
C ARG A 87 1.04 -0.59 -16.88
N ASP A 88 2.04 0.26 -16.71
CA ASP A 88 3.39 0.04 -17.22
C ASP A 88 4.05 -1.19 -16.59
N VAL A 89 3.83 -1.41 -15.28
CA VAL A 89 4.31 -2.60 -14.59
C VAL A 89 3.63 -3.86 -15.10
N LEU A 90 2.31 -3.86 -15.31
CA LEU A 90 1.61 -4.99 -15.90
C LEU A 90 2.12 -5.29 -17.31
N ALA A 91 2.29 -4.27 -18.15
CA ALA A 91 2.79 -4.41 -19.51
C ALA A 91 4.23 -4.96 -19.52
N ALA A 92 5.10 -4.47 -18.66
CA ALA A 92 6.50 -4.89 -18.58
C ALA A 92 6.69 -6.30 -18.03
N THR A 93 5.82 -6.73 -17.10
CA THR A 93 6.00 -8.01 -16.38
C THR A 93 5.13 -9.14 -16.90
N GLY A 94 4.00 -8.82 -17.54
CA GLY A 94 2.96 -9.80 -17.84
C GLY A 94 2.30 -10.39 -16.59
N ALA A 95 2.48 -9.79 -15.42
CA ALA A 95 1.89 -10.25 -14.16
C ALA A 95 0.36 -10.23 -14.21
N ASP A 96 -0.27 -11.13 -13.45
CA ASP A 96 -1.72 -11.28 -13.43
C ASP A 96 -2.41 -10.26 -12.52
N ALA A 97 -1.67 -9.72 -11.55
CA ALA A 97 -2.17 -8.71 -10.62
C ALA A 97 -1.05 -7.84 -10.05
N LEU A 98 -1.44 -6.81 -9.31
CA LEU A 98 -0.55 -5.87 -8.64
C LEU A 98 -0.76 -5.90 -7.13
N MET A 99 0.33 -5.71 -6.37
CA MET A 99 0.28 -5.44 -4.93
C MET A 99 0.82 -4.04 -4.66
N ILE A 100 -0.03 -3.18 -4.12
CA ILE A 100 0.32 -1.81 -3.74
C ILE A 100 0.55 -1.79 -2.22
N GLY A 101 1.68 -1.24 -1.79
CA GLY A 101 2.04 -1.08 -0.38
C GLY A 101 1.93 0.37 0.07
N ARG A 102 3.08 1.03 0.19
CA ARG A 102 3.21 2.40 0.74
C ARG A 102 2.30 3.43 0.09
N ALA A 103 2.08 3.36 -1.21
CA ALA A 103 1.21 4.31 -1.92
C ALA A 103 -0.27 4.26 -1.51
N ALA A 104 -0.72 3.19 -0.83
CA ALA A 104 -2.06 3.10 -0.27
C ALA A 104 -2.17 3.72 1.14
N GLN A 105 -1.05 4.04 1.78
CA GLN A 105 -1.03 4.66 3.09
C GLN A 105 -1.54 6.11 2.99
N GLY A 106 -2.68 6.37 3.62
CA GLY A 106 -3.36 7.67 3.51
C GLY A 106 -4.10 7.92 2.19
N ARG A 107 -4.06 6.94 1.27
CA ARG A 107 -4.72 7.00 -0.04
C ARG A 107 -5.33 5.63 -0.40
N PRO A 108 -6.24 5.07 0.40
CA PRO A 108 -6.80 3.75 0.11
C PRO A 108 -7.59 3.71 -1.21
N TRP A 109 -8.09 4.83 -1.69
CA TRP A 109 -8.78 4.94 -2.98
C TRP A 109 -7.87 4.74 -4.20
N ILE A 110 -6.53 4.63 -4.04
CA ILE A 110 -5.62 4.30 -5.14
C ILE A 110 -6.00 3.00 -5.85
N PHE A 111 -6.55 2.02 -5.15
CA PHE A 111 -7.00 0.77 -5.77
C PHE A 111 -8.14 1.00 -6.76
N ARG A 112 -9.09 1.88 -6.42
CA ARG A 112 -10.18 2.27 -7.31
C ARG A 112 -9.67 3.08 -8.50
N GLU A 113 -8.76 4.01 -8.27
CA GLU A 113 -8.14 4.82 -9.32
C GLU A 113 -7.39 3.93 -10.33
N VAL A 114 -6.57 3.01 -9.85
CA VAL A 114 -5.84 2.06 -10.69
C VAL A 114 -6.82 1.14 -11.45
N GLY A 115 -7.81 0.57 -10.76
CA GLY A 115 -8.79 -0.32 -11.40
C GLY A 115 -9.56 0.38 -12.51
N HIS A 116 -10.02 1.62 -12.28
CA HIS A 116 -10.72 2.40 -13.30
C HIS A 116 -9.82 2.71 -14.50
N PHE A 117 -8.61 3.22 -14.24
CA PHE A 117 -7.67 3.55 -15.30
C PHE A 117 -7.26 2.34 -16.16
N LEU A 118 -7.05 1.19 -15.53
CA LEU A 118 -6.73 -0.04 -16.28
C LEU A 118 -7.91 -0.52 -17.15
N ALA A 119 -9.14 -0.24 -16.72
CA ALA A 119 -10.33 -0.63 -17.46
C ALA A 119 -10.71 0.33 -18.60
N THR A 120 -10.46 1.63 -18.41
CA THR A 120 -11.00 2.69 -19.32
C THR A 120 -9.90 3.52 -20.00
N GLY A 121 -8.69 3.59 -19.45
CA GLY A 121 -7.64 4.52 -19.87
C GLY A 121 -7.81 5.94 -19.31
N GLU A 122 -8.86 6.20 -18.54
CA GLU A 122 -9.22 7.53 -18.03
C GLU A 122 -8.97 7.62 -16.51
N HIS A 123 -8.62 8.83 -16.05
CA HIS A 123 -8.48 9.10 -14.62
C HIS A 123 -9.83 9.35 -13.97
N LEU A 124 -10.00 8.82 -12.76
CA LEU A 124 -11.09 9.25 -11.89
C LEU A 124 -10.84 10.68 -11.37
N ALA A 125 -11.91 11.42 -11.20
CA ALA A 125 -11.85 12.67 -10.43
C ALA A 125 -11.33 12.37 -9.00
N PRO A 126 -10.55 13.29 -8.40
CA PRO A 126 -10.10 13.15 -7.01
C PRO A 126 -11.28 12.88 -6.05
N PRO A 127 -11.05 12.18 -4.93
CA PRO A 127 -12.11 11.85 -4.00
C PRO A 127 -12.75 13.10 -3.40
N LEU A 128 -14.02 13.02 -3.05
CA LEU A 128 -14.70 14.04 -2.27
C LEU A 128 -14.10 14.10 -0.86
N VAL A 129 -13.99 15.31 -0.29
CA VAL A 129 -13.56 15.50 1.09
C VAL A 129 -14.45 14.71 2.06
N ALA A 130 -15.77 14.72 1.82
CA ALA A 130 -16.73 13.94 2.61
C ALA A 130 -16.46 12.40 2.54
N GLU A 131 -16.00 11.88 1.38
CA GLU A 131 -15.60 10.48 1.26
C GLU A 131 -14.35 10.19 2.08
N VAL A 132 -13.32 11.03 2.00
CA VAL A 132 -12.08 10.89 2.78
C VAL A 132 -12.35 10.96 4.27
N ARG A 133 -13.23 11.90 4.69
CA ARG A 133 -13.69 12.00 6.08
C ARG A 133 -14.28 10.68 6.57
N ARG A 134 -15.24 10.13 5.85
CA ARG A 134 -15.86 8.87 6.21
C ARG A 134 -14.82 7.75 6.32
N LEU A 135 -13.97 7.58 5.29
CA LEU A 135 -12.95 6.53 5.27
C LEU A 135 -11.96 6.63 6.44
N LEU A 136 -11.51 7.84 6.77
CA LEU A 136 -10.56 8.01 7.86
C LEU A 136 -11.22 7.81 9.23
N LEU A 137 -12.43 8.34 9.43
CA LEU A 137 -13.14 8.19 10.71
C LEU A 137 -13.57 6.74 10.95
N ASP A 138 -14.03 6.02 9.93
CA ASP A 138 -14.34 4.58 10.01
C ASP A 138 -13.07 3.78 10.35
N HIS A 139 -11.94 4.08 9.68
CA HIS A 139 -10.66 3.45 9.96
C HIS A 139 -10.20 3.70 11.41
N LEU A 140 -10.37 4.91 11.93
CA LEU A 140 -10.02 5.23 13.32
C LEU A 140 -10.93 4.49 14.32
N HIS A 141 -12.23 4.40 14.03
CA HIS A 141 -13.17 3.65 14.85
C HIS A 141 -12.75 2.18 14.97
N ASP A 142 -12.49 1.52 13.85
CA ASP A 142 -12.05 0.12 13.82
C ASP A 142 -10.71 -0.06 14.52
N HIS A 143 -9.79 0.90 14.31
CA HIS A 143 -8.46 0.88 14.92
C HIS A 143 -8.53 0.98 16.46
N TYR A 144 -9.35 1.88 16.99
CA TYR A 144 -9.54 2.02 18.43
C TYR A 144 -10.25 0.80 19.03
N SER A 145 -11.23 0.25 18.32
CA SER A 145 -11.94 -0.96 18.73
C SER A 145 -10.99 -2.16 18.85
N LEU A 146 -10.00 -2.26 17.95
CA LEU A 146 -9.05 -3.37 17.93
C LEU A 146 -7.93 -3.23 18.97
N TYR A 147 -7.37 -2.02 19.12
CA TYR A 147 -6.16 -1.78 19.94
C TYR A 147 -6.43 -1.19 21.31
N GLY A 148 -7.67 -0.75 21.59
CA GLY A 148 -8.07 -0.06 22.81
C GLY A 148 -7.51 1.36 22.91
N GLU A 149 -7.85 2.05 24.03
CA GLU A 149 -7.57 3.48 24.21
C GLU A 149 -6.09 3.83 24.08
N GLN A 150 -5.25 3.28 24.96
CA GLN A 150 -3.84 3.69 25.04
C GLN A 150 -3.02 3.36 23.80
N THR A 151 -3.15 2.13 23.30
CA THR A 151 -2.40 1.70 22.11
C THR A 151 -3.02 2.28 20.85
N GLY A 152 -4.35 2.35 20.81
CA GLY A 152 -5.13 2.88 19.69
C GLY A 152 -4.75 4.33 19.37
N VAL A 153 -4.82 5.23 20.36
CA VAL A 153 -4.52 6.65 20.14
C VAL A 153 -3.09 6.89 19.66
N ARG A 154 -2.12 6.16 20.21
CA ARG A 154 -0.71 6.32 19.85
C ARG A 154 -0.39 5.78 18.45
N SER A 155 -0.88 4.60 18.14
CA SER A 155 -0.65 3.97 16.84
C SER A 155 -1.44 4.63 15.71
N ALA A 156 -2.63 5.19 16.00
CA ALA A 156 -3.43 5.95 15.04
C ALA A 156 -2.72 7.22 14.52
N ARG A 157 -1.86 7.86 15.32
CA ARG A 157 -1.09 9.06 14.91
C ARG A 157 -0.39 8.87 13.58
N LYS A 158 0.22 7.71 13.36
CA LYS A 158 0.90 7.36 12.11
C LYS A 158 -0.07 7.27 10.94
N HIS A 159 -1.22 6.65 11.14
CA HIS A 159 -2.25 6.51 10.11
C HIS A 159 -2.84 7.86 9.73
N ILE A 160 -3.21 8.67 10.71
CA ILE A 160 -3.72 10.04 10.48
C ILE A 160 -2.67 10.86 9.72
N ALA A 161 -1.40 10.84 10.16
CA ALA A 161 -0.32 11.57 9.51
C ALA A 161 -0.17 11.21 8.02
N TRP A 162 -0.41 9.95 7.63
CA TRP A 162 -0.39 9.56 6.22
C TRP A 162 -1.48 10.23 5.39
N TYR A 163 -2.70 10.35 5.93
CA TYR A 163 -3.78 11.06 5.24
C TYR A 163 -3.49 12.57 5.14
N LEU A 164 -2.94 13.15 6.21
CA LEU A 164 -2.72 14.60 6.29
C LEU A 164 -1.61 15.13 5.39
N ARG A 165 -0.70 14.29 4.91
CA ARG A 165 0.47 14.70 4.11
C ARG A 165 0.11 15.51 2.86
N ALA A 166 -0.99 15.17 2.22
CA ALA A 166 -1.45 15.82 0.98
C ALA A 166 -2.56 16.83 1.20
N LEU A 167 -2.95 17.11 2.47
CA LEU A 167 -4.09 17.95 2.78
C LEU A 167 -3.66 19.33 3.25
N PRO A 168 -4.31 20.41 2.74
CA PRO A 168 -4.04 21.78 3.17
C PRO A 168 -4.23 21.94 4.69
N GLY A 169 -3.25 22.53 5.38
CA GLY A 169 -3.32 22.72 6.84
C GLY A 169 -3.14 21.47 7.70
N GLY A 170 -2.87 20.31 7.10
CA GLY A 170 -2.72 19.03 7.80
C GLY A 170 -1.61 19.00 8.83
N GLU A 171 -0.58 19.83 8.69
CA GLU A 171 0.54 19.89 9.64
C GLU A 171 0.12 20.40 11.02
N ALA A 172 -0.77 21.39 11.09
CA ALA A 172 -1.27 21.88 12.37
C ALA A 172 -2.04 20.79 13.14
N LEU A 173 -2.91 20.04 12.43
CA LEU A 173 -3.61 18.91 13.04
C LEU A 173 -2.63 17.80 13.45
N ARG A 174 -1.60 17.52 12.63
CA ARG A 174 -0.57 16.51 12.96
C ARG A 174 0.13 16.84 14.29
N GLN A 175 0.47 18.11 14.53
CA GLN A 175 1.07 18.54 15.79
C GLN A 175 0.11 18.34 16.97
N GLN A 176 -1.16 18.69 16.82
CA GLN A 176 -2.19 18.51 17.84
C GLN A 176 -2.38 17.02 18.20
N ILE A 177 -2.55 16.14 17.21
CA ILE A 177 -2.79 14.71 17.48
C ILE A 177 -1.59 13.99 18.11
N ASN A 178 -0.36 14.51 17.93
CA ASN A 178 0.83 13.92 18.54
C ASN A 178 0.84 14.03 20.07
N THR A 179 0.11 15.00 20.63
CA THR A 179 -0.02 15.23 22.07
C THR A 179 -1.35 14.75 22.65
N THR A 180 -2.31 14.40 21.80
CA THR A 180 -3.63 13.88 22.25
C THR A 180 -3.46 12.47 22.80
N GLU A 181 -4.07 12.21 23.99
CA GLU A 181 -3.92 10.93 24.71
C GLU A 181 -5.20 10.10 24.79
N ASP A 182 -6.33 10.62 24.33
CA ASP A 182 -7.60 9.91 24.28
C ASP A 182 -8.16 9.80 22.86
N CYS A 183 -8.86 8.69 22.57
CA CYS A 183 -9.38 8.37 21.25
C CYS A 183 -10.49 9.33 20.81
N ALA A 184 -11.36 9.77 21.75
CA ALA A 184 -12.50 10.62 21.43
C ALA A 184 -12.04 12.01 20.99
N THR A 185 -11.12 12.62 21.72
CA THR A 185 -10.51 13.93 21.36
C THR A 185 -9.75 13.84 20.04
N GLN A 186 -8.99 12.75 19.80
CA GLN A 186 -8.26 12.56 18.55
C GLN A 186 -9.23 12.41 17.37
N TRP A 187 -10.28 11.60 17.53
CA TRP A 187 -11.32 11.41 16.51
C TRP A 187 -12.04 12.72 16.19
N GLN A 188 -12.44 13.48 17.23
CA GLN A 188 -13.14 14.75 17.06
C GLN A 188 -12.26 15.79 16.34
N ALA A 189 -10.98 15.89 16.71
CA ALA A 189 -10.05 16.81 16.03
C ALA A 189 -9.90 16.50 14.53
N VAL A 190 -9.87 15.22 14.16
CA VAL A 190 -9.84 14.80 12.75
C VAL A 190 -11.17 15.11 12.06
N ALA A 191 -12.30 14.90 12.72
CA ALA A 191 -13.62 15.19 12.18
C ALA A 191 -13.80 16.69 11.92
N ASP A 192 -13.48 17.55 12.89
CA ASP A 192 -13.60 19.01 12.80
C ASP A 192 -12.71 19.57 11.67
N TYR A 193 -11.48 19.08 11.56
CA TYR A 193 -10.58 19.46 10.50
C TYR A 193 -11.14 19.13 9.10
N LEU A 194 -11.65 17.91 8.90
CA LEU A 194 -12.18 17.48 7.62
C LEU A 194 -13.53 18.14 7.31
N ASP A 195 -14.33 18.48 8.32
CA ASP A 195 -15.54 19.28 8.15
C ASP A 195 -15.21 20.71 7.70
N ALA A 196 -14.20 21.35 8.31
CA ALA A 196 -13.72 22.67 7.90
C ALA A 196 -13.10 22.64 6.48
N LEU A 197 -12.37 21.59 6.15
CA LEU A 197 -11.83 21.41 4.79
C LEU A 197 -12.94 21.25 3.76
N GLY A 198 -13.99 20.49 4.09
CA GLY A 198 -15.17 20.29 3.22
C GLY A 198 -15.98 21.56 2.96
N GLN A 199 -15.88 22.57 3.84
CA GLN A 199 -16.46 23.90 3.59
C GLN A 199 -15.63 24.75 2.60
N GLN A 200 -14.35 24.41 2.44
CA GLN A 200 -13.44 25.14 1.55
C GLN A 200 -13.35 24.50 0.16
N MET A 201 -13.51 23.19 0.07
CA MET A 201 -13.43 22.45 -1.18
C MET A 201 -14.25 21.17 -1.15
N ASP A 202 -14.88 20.83 -2.26
CA ASP A 202 -15.66 19.59 -2.40
C ASP A 202 -14.77 18.35 -2.60
N ARG A 203 -13.67 18.52 -3.34
CA ARG A 203 -12.74 17.43 -3.71
C ARG A 203 -11.31 17.76 -3.30
N LEU A 204 -10.54 16.72 -3.00
CA LEU A 204 -9.10 16.88 -2.81
C LEU A 204 -8.43 17.38 -4.10
N PRO A 205 -7.29 18.09 -3.99
CA PRO A 205 -6.48 18.38 -5.18
C PRO A 205 -6.00 17.07 -5.82
N PRO A 206 -5.74 17.07 -7.15
CA PRO A 206 -5.12 15.93 -7.81
C PRO A 206 -3.83 15.51 -7.06
N ALA A 207 -3.62 14.21 -6.89
CA ALA A 207 -2.38 13.72 -6.29
C ALA A 207 -1.21 14.15 -7.18
N THR A 208 -0.46 15.15 -6.75
CA THR A 208 0.85 15.43 -7.34
C THR A 208 1.71 14.21 -7.06
N GLY A 209 2.31 13.61 -8.10
CA GLY A 209 3.17 12.43 -7.97
C GLY A 209 4.35 12.72 -7.02
N VAL A 210 4.11 12.59 -5.74
CA VAL A 210 5.15 12.70 -4.72
C VAL A 210 5.95 11.43 -4.85
N ASP A 211 7.21 11.56 -5.25
CA ASP A 211 8.16 10.46 -5.31
C ASP A 211 8.15 9.70 -3.98
N ALA A 212 7.74 8.43 -4.03
CA ALA A 212 7.74 7.54 -2.88
C ALA A 212 9.15 7.39 -2.24
N ASN A 213 10.19 7.87 -2.90
CA ASN A 213 11.57 7.87 -2.44
C ASN A 213 11.92 8.99 -1.45
N SER A 214 11.17 10.10 -1.42
CA SER A 214 11.38 11.15 -0.41
C SER A 214 10.88 10.76 0.99
N GLN A 215 10.21 9.62 1.12
CA GLN A 215 9.57 9.16 2.37
C GLN A 215 10.51 8.33 3.28
N GLU A 216 11.71 7.96 2.82
CA GLU A 216 12.59 7.05 3.60
C GLU A 216 13.48 7.74 4.64
N GLN A 217 13.70 9.04 4.52
CA GLN A 217 14.59 9.73 5.49
C GLN A 217 13.88 10.11 6.78
N GLU A 218 12.56 10.27 6.80
CA GLU A 218 11.83 10.66 8.01
C GLU A 218 11.30 9.48 8.84
N GLY A 219 11.18 8.29 8.27
CA GLY A 219 10.60 7.11 8.95
C GLY A 219 11.57 6.30 9.81
N MET A 220 12.87 6.62 9.82
CA MET A 220 13.88 5.92 10.63
C MET A 220 14.32 6.71 11.88
N ALA A 221 13.72 7.85 12.17
CA ALA A 221 14.05 8.71 13.30
C ALA A 221 12.92 8.80 14.36
N ALA A 222 12.02 7.81 14.43
CA ALA A 222 11.00 7.73 15.48
C ALA A 222 10.90 6.31 16.03
#